data_c7ef3cca002d855c3b73d76a6644be1c
#
_entry.id   c7ef3cca002d855c3b73d76a6644be1c
#
_cell.length_a   1.000
_cell.length_b   1.000
_cell.length_c   1.000
_cell.angle_alpha   90.00
_cell.angle_beta   90.00
_cell.angle_gamma   90.00
#
_symmetry.space_group_name_H-M   'P 1'
#
loop_
_entity.id
_entity.type
_entity.pdbx_description
1 polymer ?
#
loop_
_entity_poly.entity_id
_entity_poly.type
_entity_poly.pdbx_seq_one_letter_code
_entity_poly.pdbx_strand_id
1 'polypeptide(L)'
;MEPTNKEKKEFVTVHHLIVLDESGSMWSVKAQTISGCNETIGTIRLMQNDNQESQRHFVSVYAFDSDLAHSRYIIENEPIEEVENVTDRDYQPNGSTPLYDAVGFTLTNLRKQVNQKGAIGYVTIITDGYENSSREHNLQSVKAIIDDLKEQNVIFSFIGANIDAAEYGKSIGIGNTLQFSANEEGVREMWQEERQSKLRSSRRMSFCIKGSVSSEAPMTSFVQEENSGSYYQKYHIDAAPDTITSLRPNEVFVFGSNKQGLHNGGAAAYALAHFGAVMGQAEGLQGQAYAIPTSDATLAETEQAVDRFIAYARQHPQQTFLVTKIGCGHAGLSVSDVAPLFIPVANCSNIRLPQAFIDYINGDCLAD
;
A
#
# COMPACT_ATOMS: atom_id res chain seq x y z
N MET A 1 -24.49 30.43 24.02
CA MET A 1 -24.16 29.30 23.15
C MET A 1 -22.76 29.55 22.60
N GLU A 2 -21.77 28.92 23.20
CA GLU A 2 -20.41 28.95 22.67
C GLU A 2 -20.35 28.13 21.38
N PRO A 3 -19.57 28.56 20.36
CA PRO A 3 -19.41 27.78 19.14
C PRO A 3 -18.62 26.51 19.48
N THR A 4 -19.24 25.35 19.26
CA THR A 4 -18.57 24.05 19.32
C THR A 4 -17.32 24.08 18.45
N ASN A 5 -16.19 23.91 19.11
CA ASN A 5 -14.88 23.74 18.49
C ASN A 5 -14.95 22.48 17.58
N LYS A 6 -15.18 22.67 16.29
CA LYS A 6 -15.00 21.60 15.31
C LYS A 6 -13.50 21.31 15.32
N GLU A 7 -13.10 20.20 15.92
CA GLU A 7 -11.75 19.65 15.76
C GLU A 7 -11.43 19.66 14.25
N LYS A 8 -10.42 20.41 13.87
CA LYS A 8 -9.89 20.36 12.50
C LYS A 8 -9.36 18.93 12.31
N LYS A 9 -10.07 18.13 11.52
CA LYS A 9 -9.57 16.82 11.07
C LYS A 9 -8.23 17.07 10.38
N GLU A 10 -7.12 16.63 10.96
CA GLU A 10 -5.80 16.66 10.33
C GLU A 10 -5.76 15.54 9.30
N PHE A 11 -5.54 15.91 8.04
CA PHE A 11 -5.35 14.97 6.94
C PHE A 11 -3.86 14.73 6.72
N VAL A 12 -3.47 13.52 6.42
CA VAL A 12 -2.18 13.23 5.82
C VAL A 12 -2.24 13.58 4.34
N THR A 13 -1.33 14.44 3.90
CA THR A 13 -1.21 14.80 2.48
C THR A 13 -0.21 13.87 1.81
N VAL A 14 -0.63 13.19 0.74
CA VAL A 14 0.18 12.19 0.04
C VAL A 14 0.50 12.70 -1.36
N HIS A 15 1.77 12.96 -1.64
CA HIS A 15 2.25 13.42 -2.93
C HIS A 15 2.87 12.27 -3.73
N HIS A 16 2.28 11.94 -4.86
CA HIS A 16 2.80 10.94 -5.80
C HIS A 16 3.55 11.65 -6.93
N LEU A 17 4.83 11.33 -7.10
CA LEU A 17 5.66 11.79 -8.20
C LEU A 17 6.11 10.61 -9.05
N ILE A 18 5.73 10.60 -10.32
CA ILE A 18 6.23 9.67 -11.34
C ILE A 18 7.21 10.44 -12.22
N VAL A 19 8.50 10.04 -12.18
CA VAL A 19 9.54 10.56 -13.06
C VAL A 19 9.71 9.54 -14.18
N LEU A 20 9.22 9.90 -15.36
CA LEU A 20 9.03 8.97 -16.48
C LEU A 20 9.97 9.29 -17.62
N ASP A 21 10.77 8.32 -18.01
CA ASP A 21 11.64 8.39 -19.17
C ASP A 21 10.80 8.56 -20.45
N GLU A 22 11.10 9.60 -21.21
CA GLU A 22 10.52 9.89 -22.52
C GLU A 22 11.61 9.86 -23.61
N SER A 23 12.74 9.16 -23.37
CA SER A 23 13.79 8.96 -24.35
C SER A 23 13.34 8.08 -25.53
N GLY A 24 14.08 8.13 -26.64
CA GLY A 24 13.67 7.45 -27.87
C GLY A 24 13.50 5.96 -27.79
N SER A 25 14.17 5.26 -26.86
CA SER A 25 14.02 3.82 -26.63
C SER A 25 12.62 3.43 -26.13
N MET A 26 11.94 4.32 -25.40
CA MET A 26 10.58 4.12 -24.88
C MET A 26 9.49 4.11 -25.97
N TRP A 27 9.83 4.47 -27.23
CA TRP A 27 8.85 4.51 -28.32
C TRP A 27 8.12 3.20 -28.56
N SER A 28 8.84 2.08 -28.48
CA SER A 28 8.28 0.75 -28.74
C SER A 28 7.23 0.31 -27.70
N VAL A 29 7.22 0.92 -26.53
CA VAL A 29 6.33 0.60 -25.40
C VAL A 29 5.44 1.78 -24.98
N LYS A 30 5.36 2.82 -25.83
CA LYS A 30 4.61 4.06 -25.56
C LYS A 30 3.17 3.81 -25.11
N ALA A 31 2.42 2.98 -25.85
CA ALA A 31 1.01 2.73 -25.56
C ALA A 31 0.81 2.05 -24.19
N GLN A 32 1.66 1.08 -23.86
CA GLN A 32 1.64 0.36 -22.57
C GLN A 32 2.04 1.29 -21.42
N THR A 33 2.97 2.20 -21.65
CA THR A 33 3.40 3.21 -20.69
C THR A 33 2.26 4.18 -20.34
N ILE A 34 1.55 4.70 -21.36
CA ILE A 34 0.38 5.57 -21.18
C ILE A 34 -0.73 4.82 -20.43
N SER A 35 -1.05 3.58 -20.85
CA SER A 35 -2.08 2.76 -20.19
C SER A 35 -1.75 2.53 -18.71
N GLY A 36 -0.53 2.08 -18.41
CA GLY A 36 -0.08 1.78 -17.06
C GLY A 36 -0.02 3.03 -16.16
N CYS A 37 0.40 4.18 -16.70
CA CYS A 37 0.36 5.45 -16.00
C CYS A 37 -1.11 5.81 -15.60
N ASN A 38 -2.05 5.69 -16.55
CA ASN A 38 -3.46 5.97 -16.30
C ASN A 38 -4.10 4.98 -15.31
N GLU A 39 -3.73 3.72 -15.37
CA GLU A 39 -4.16 2.72 -14.39
C GLU A 39 -3.61 3.03 -12.99
N THR A 40 -2.37 3.53 -12.90
CA THR A 40 -1.79 4.00 -11.62
C THR A 40 -2.53 5.22 -11.08
N ILE A 41 -2.87 6.19 -11.92
CA ILE A 41 -3.73 7.33 -11.57
C ILE A 41 -5.10 6.82 -11.06
N GLY A 42 -5.71 5.86 -11.75
CA GLY A 42 -6.94 5.21 -11.30
C GLY A 42 -6.81 4.55 -9.92
N THR A 43 -5.68 3.87 -9.67
CA THR A 43 -5.38 3.27 -8.37
C THR A 43 -5.27 4.32 -7.26
N ILE A 44 -4.62 5.47 -7.53
CA ILE A 44 -4.54 6.57 -6.55
C ILE A 44 -5.93 7.16 -6.25
N ARG A 45 -6.84 7.23 -7.24
CA ARG A 45 -8.23 7.62 -7.01
C ARG A 45 -8.96 6.65 -6.07
N LEU A 46 -8.75 5.34 -6.23
CA LEU A 46 -9.30 4.35 -5.30
C LEU A 46 -8.73 4.53 -3.89
N MET A 47 -7.41 4.74 -3.76
CA MET A 47 -6.78 5.02 -2.46
C MET A 47 -7.37 6.27 -1.79
N GLN A 48 -7.64 7.34 -2.55
CA GLN A 48 -8.32 8.53 -2.05
C GLN A 48 -9.75 8.21 -1.57
N ASN A 49 -10.50 7.45 -2.35
CA ASN A 49 -11.88 7.08 -2.00
C ASN A 49 -11.95 6.20 -0.75
N ASP A 50 -11.05 5.22 -0.63
CA ASP A 50 -10.95 4.33 0.55
C ASP A 50 -10.54 5.07 1.82
N ASN A 51 -9.87 6.23 1.70
CA ASN A 51 -9.27 6.97 2.81
C ASN A 51 -9.72 8.45 2.89
N GLN A 52 -10.87 8.81 2.34
CA GLN A 52 -11.38 10.20 2.24
C GLN A 52 -11.35 10.97 3.56
N GLU A 53 -11.46 10.28 4.68
CA GLU A 53 -11.52 10.89 6.01
C GLU A 53 -10.15 11.18 6.62
N SER A 54 -9.06 10.63 6.05
CA SER A 54 -7.73 10.66 6.65
C SER A 54 -6.60 11.07 5.71
N GLN A 55 -6.80 10.97 4.39
CA GLN A 55 -5.77 11.23 3.39
C GLN A 55 -6.25 12.19 2.30
N ARG A 56 -5.30 12.93 1.70
CA ARG A 56 -5.49 13.75 0.49
C ARG A 56 -4.35 13.47 -0.46
N HIS A 57 -4.66 12.99 -1.65
CA HIS A 57 -3.67 12.57 -2.64
C HIS A 57 -3.49 13.61 -3.74
N PHE A 58 -2.23 13.89 -4.06
CA PHE A 58 -1.80 14.75 -5.16
C PHE A 58 -0.92 13.96 -6.10
N VAL A 59 -0.97 14.25 -7.39
CA VAL A 59 -0.21 13.55 -8.42
C VAL A 59 0.63 14.52 -9.23
N SER A 60 1.87 14.11 -9.50
CA SER A 60 2.74 14.69 -10.49
C SER A 60 3.25 13.60 -11.42
N VAL A 61 3.23 13.87 -12.72
CA VAL A 61 3.89 13.05 -13.75
C VAL A 61 4.84 13.96 -14.51
N TYR A 62 6.13 13.67 -14.44
CA TYR A 62 7.18 14.42 -15.12
C TYR A 62 7.81 13.54 -16.19
N ALA A 63 7.67 13.92 -17.44
CA ALA A 63 8.33 13.26 -18.57
C ALA A 63 9.66 13.98 -18.88
N PHE A 64 10.73 13.20 -18.97
CA PHE A 64 12.06 13.74 -19.24
C PHE A 64 12.66 13.21 -20.54
N ASP A 65 13.22 14.13 -21.33
CA ASP A 65 13.82 13.89 -22.63
C ASP A 65 14.96 14.91 -22.84
N SER A 66 15.99 14.55 -23.55
CA SER A 66 17.11 15.31 -24.06
C SER A 66 17.81 16.27 -23.07
N ASP A 67 17.08 17.18 -22.47
CA ASP A 67 17.51 18.11 -21.43
C ASP A 67 16.30 18.70 -20.66
N LEU A 68 16.54 19.57 -19.67
CA LEU A 68 15.48 20.18 -18.88
C LEU A 68 14.53 21.08 -19.69
N ALA A 69 14.97 21.61 -20.84
CA ALA A 69 14.13 22.49 -21.67
C ALA A 69 13.09 21.68 -22.48
N HIS A 70 13.36 20.40 -22.75
CA HIS A 70 12.47 19.47 -23.42
C HIS A 70 11.65 18.62 -22.45
N SER A 71 12.12 18.53 -21.20
CA SER A 71 11.43 17.82 -20.13
C SER A 71 10.32 18.70 -19.52
N ARG A 72 9.23 18.08 -19.06
CA ARG A 72 8.06 18.83 -18.56
C ARG A 72 7.20 18.03 -17.59
N TYR A 73 6.44 18.73 -16.76
CA TYR A 73 5.29 18.13 -16.09
C TYR A 73 4.15 17.90 -17.11
N ILE A 74 3.68 16.66 -17.21
CA ILE A 74 2.40 16.31 -17.83
C ILE A 74 1.28 16.63 -16.85
N ILE A 75 1.50 16.33 -15.56
CA ILE A 75 0.62 16.63 -14.42
C ILE A 75 1.52 17.21 -13.32
N GLU A 76 1.16 18.37 -12.74
CA GLU A 76 1.98 19.03 -11.72
C GLU A 76 1.22 19.25 -10.42
N ASN A 77 1.42 18.39 -9.44
CA ASN A 77 0.88 18.49 -8.09
C ASN A 77 -0.63 18.76 -8.05
N GLU A 78 -1.38 18.06 -8.89
CA GLU A 78 -2.83 18.20 -8.98
C GLU A 78 -3.53 17.30 -7.96
N PRO A 79 -4.60 17.78 -7.28
CA PRO A 79 -5.47 16.92 -6.50
C PRO A 79 -5.98 15.77 -7.38
N ILE A 80 -5.98 14.54 -6.86
CA ILE A 80 -6.31 13.35 -7.66
C ILE A 80 -7.71 13.41 -8.29
N GLU A 81 -8.63 14.13 -7.66
CA GLU A 81 -10.00 14.33 -8.14
C GLU A 81 -10.06 15.16 -9.44
N GLU A 82 -9.05 16.01 -9.68
CA GLU A 82 -8.95 16.92 -10.84
C GLU A 82 -8.06 16.36 -11.96
N VAL A 83 -7.27 15.31 -11.66
CA VAL A 83 -6.31 14.73 -12.61
C VAL A 83 -7.01 14.13 -13.82
N GLU A 84 -6.63 14.53 -15.03
CA GLU A 84 -7.05 13.90 -16.28
C GLU A 84 -6.11 12.74 -16.67
N ASN A 85 -6.57 11.87 -17.57
CA ASN A 85 -5.74 10.79 -18.08
C ASN A 85 -4.67 11.33 -19.04
N VAL A 86 -3.46 10.78 -18.94
CA VAL A 86 -2.38 11.00 -19.90
C VAL A 86 -2.78 10.46 -21.27
N THR A 87 -2.59 11.26 -22.30
CA THR A 87 -2.95 10.93 -23.69
C THR A 87 -1.72 10.65 -24.55
N ASP A 88 -1.96 10.16 -25.75
CA ASP A 88 -0.92 9.96 -26.76
C ASP A 88 -0.17 11.28 -27.14
N ARG A 89 -0.80 12.43 -26.93
CA ARG A 89 -0.19 13.74 -27.19
C ARG A 89 0.71 14.21 -26.05
N ASP A 90 0.46 13.76 -24.85
CA ASP A 90 1.16 14.20 -23.64
C ASP A 90 2.48 13.45 -23.44
N TYR A 91 2.64 12.27 -24.03
CA TYR A 91 3.84 11.45 -23.92
C TYR A 91 4.35 11.04 -25.29
N GLN A 92 5.53 11.59 -25.68
CA GLN A 92 6.10 11.52 -27.02
C GLN A 92 7.58 11.10 -26.96
N PRO A 93 7.91 9.82 -26.76
CA PRO A 93 9.29 9.35 -26.63
C PRO A 93 10.21 9.81 -27.76
N ASN A 94 11.30 10.51 -27.38
CA ASN A 94 12.33 11.03 -28.28
C ASN A 94 13.64 11.32 -27.51
N GLY A 95 14.75 11.59 -28.19
CA GLY A 95 15.99 12.12 -27.63
C GLY A 95 16.77 11.19 -26.71
N SER A 96 17.42 11.77 -25.70
CA SER A 96 18.35 11.12 -24.76
C SER A 96 17.83 11.07 -23.33
N THR A 97 18.63 10.55 -22.38
CA THR A 97 18.20 10.24 -21.00
C THR A 97 18.92 11.10 -19.97
N PRO A 98 18.52 12.37 -19.72
CA PRO A 98 19.07 13.23 -18.69
C PRO A 98 18.48 12.89 -17.30
N LEU A 99 18.67 11.67 -16.82
CA LEU A 99 18.02 11.12 -15.63
C LEU A 99 18.37 11.91 -14.35
N TYR A 100 19.66 12.28 -14.16
CA TYR A 100 20.05 13.01 -12.95
C TYR A 100 19.45 14.41 -12.91
N ASP A 101 19.38 15.11 -14.06
CA ASP A 101 18.76 16.42 -14.12
C ASP A 101 17.26 16.36 -13.84
N ALA A 102 16.57 15.36 -14.42
CA ALA A 102 15.15 15.14 -14.19
C ALA A 102 14.83 14.83 -12.71
N VAL A 103 15.59 13.91 -12.11
CA VAL A 103 15.43 13.56 -10.70
C VAL A 103 15.77 14.75 -9.81
N GLY A 104 16.90 15.42 -10.01
CA GLY A 104 17.32 16.57 -9.20
C GLY A 104 16.30 17.71 -9.24
N PHE A 105 15.79 18.06 -10.44
CA PHE A 105 14.79 19.10 -10.63
C PHE A 105 13.46 18.73 -9.92
N THR A 106 12.93 17.56 -10.18
CA THR A 106 11.63 17.16 -9.65
C THR A 106 11.64 16.95 -8.13
N LEU A 107 12.71 16.39 -7.58
CA LEU A 107 12.86 16.22 -6.13
C LEU A 107 13.04 17.56 -5.40
N THR A 108 13.70 18.54 -6.02
CA THR A 108 13.80 19.89 -5.47
C THR A 108 12.42 20.57 -5.38
N ASN A 109 11.52 20.31 -6.34
CA ASN A 109 10.15 20.78 -6.28
C ASN A 109 9.31 20.03 -5.26
N LEU A 110 9.40 18.69 -5.22
CA LEU A 110 8.68 17.84 -4.26
C LEU A 110 9.02 18.22 -2.81
N ARG A 111 10.29 18.58 -2.53
CA ARG A 111 10.72 19.02 -1.18
C ARG A 111 9.84 20.14 -0.62
N LYS A 112 9.41 21.08 -1.45
CA LYS A 112 8.54 22.20 -1.03
C LYS A 112 7.15 21.72 -0.59
N GLN A 113 6.70 20.61 -1.14
CA GLN A 113 5.38 20.02 -0.87
C GLN A 113 5.42 19.12 0.39
N VAL A 114 6.45 18.27 0.53
CA VAL A 114 6.58 17.35 1.66
C VAL A 114 7.13 17.99 2.93
N ASN A 115 7.66 19.21 2.88
CA ASN A 115 8.12 19.95 4.07
C ASN A 115 6.98 20.45 4.97
N GLN A 116 5.75 20.01 4.73
CA GLN A 116 4.59 20.31 5.55
C GLN A 116 4.35 19.20 6.55
N LYS A 117 3.91 19.56 7.77
CA LYS A 117 3.57 18.58 8.79
C LYS A 117 2.49 17.62 8.28
N GLY A 118 2.75 16.32 8.41
CA GLY A 118 1.84 15.27 7.98
C GLY A 118 1.82 15.03 6.46
N ALA A 119 2.85 15.49 5.73
CA ALA A 119 3.00 15.17 4.31
C ALA A 119 3.89 13.93 4.11
N ILE A 120 3.56 13.12 3.11
CA ILE A 120 4.32 11.94 2.66
C ILE A 120 4.50 12.04 1.15
N GLY A 121 5.70 11.65 0.67
CA GLY A 121 5.98 11.53 -0.76
C GLY A 121 6.13 10.07 -1.19
N TYR A 122 5.60 9.74 -2.36
CA TYR A 122 5.94 8.52 -3.10
C TYR A 122 6.57 8.93 -4.42
N VAL A 123 7.82 8.56 -4.62
CA VAL A 123 8.57 8.84 -5.85
C VAL A 123 8.85 7.53 -6.58
N THR A 124 8.35 7.43 -7.81
CA THR A 124 8.63 6.32 -8.71
C THR A 124 9.42 6.83 -9.90
N ILE A 125 10.65 6.35 -10.06
CA ILE A 125 11.53 6.68 -11.20
C ILE A 125 11.50 5.51 -12.17
N ILE A 126 11.15 5.77 -13.44
CA ILE A 126 11.00 4.73 -14.48
C ILE A 126 11.87 5.10 -15.67
N THR A 127 12.77 4.21 -16.07
CA THR A 127 13.66 4.39 -17.22
C THR A 127 13.99 3.04 -17.89
N ASP A 128 14.23 3.03 -19.19
CA ASP A 128 14.73 1.86 -19.92
C ASP A 128 16.22 2.01 -20.32
N GLY A 129 16.91 3.03 -19.80
CA GLY A 129 18.29 3.32 -20.15
C GLY A 129 19.13 3.90 -19.02
N TYR A 130 20.44 3.93 -19.24
CA TYR A 130 21.39 4.60 -18.37
C TYR A 130 21.36 6.11 -18.59
N GLU A 131 21.69 6.86 -17.53
CA GLU A 131 22.03 8.30 -17.60
C GLU A 131 23.05 8.56 -18.71
N ASN A 132 22.80 9.53 -19.58
CA ASN A 132 23.72 9.80 -20.69
C ASN A 132 23.82 11.28 -21.11
N SER A 133 23.04 12.20 -20.52
CA SER A 133 22.99 13.59 -21.03
C SER A 133 22.77 14.67 -19.98
N SER A 134 22.73 14.37 -18.69
CA SER A 134 22.59 15.35 -17.60
C SER A 134 23.76 16.34 -17.54
N ARG A 135 23.46 17.59 -17.18
CA ARG A 135 24.42 18.70 -17.12
C ARG A 135 24.40 19.46 -15.80
N GLU A 136 23.25 19.53 -15.14
CA GLU A 136 23.03 20.31 -13.91
C GLU A 136 23.26 19.45 -12.67
N HIS A 137 22.92 18.18 -12.72
CA HIS A 137 23.05 17.21 -11.63
C HIS A 137 23.95 16.05 -11.99
N ASN A 138 24.53 15.43 -10.97
CA ASN A 138 25.32 14.22 -11.07
C ASN A 138 24.89 13.21 -10.01
N LEU A 139 25.44 11.98 -10.07
CA LEU A 139 25.14 10.90 -9.15
C LEU A 139 25.19 11.33 -7.67
N GLN A 140 26.21 12.09 -7.29
CA GLN A 140 26.42 12.47 -5.88
C GLN A 140 25.37 13.48 -5.42
N SER A 141 25.04 14.49 -6.25
CA SER A 141 24.00 15.48 -5.93
C SER A 141 22.61 14.85 -5.84
N VAL A 142 22.27 13.95 -6.76
CA VAL A 142 20.98 13.22 -6.76
C VAL A 142 20.87 12.34 -5.52
N LYS A 143 21.93 11.55 -5.22
CA LYS A 143 21.96 10.72 -4.02
C LYS A 143 21.76 11.53 -2.74
N ALA A 144 22.42 12.67 -2.60
CA ALA A 144 22.28 13.54 -1.44
C ALA A 144 20.86 14.08 -1.27
N ILE A 145 20.18 14.42 -2.38
CA ILE A 145 18.77 14.86 -2.36
C ILE A 145 17.84 13.70 -1.94
N ILE A 146 18.07 12.50 -2.45
CA ILE A 146 17.29 11.31 -2.11
C ILE A 146 17.44 10.96 -0.63
N ASP A 147 18.67 10.92 -0.13
CA ASP A 147 18.96 10.58 1.27
C ASP A 147 18.30 11.61 2.22
N ASP A 148 18.35 12.92 1.89
CA ASP A 148 17.70 13.97 2.68
C ASP A 148 16.15 13.85 2.66
N LEU A 149 15.55 13.55 1.50
CA LEU A 149 14.10 13.42 1.39
C LEU A 149 13.54 12.16 2.07
N LYS A 150 14.31 11.09 2.19
CA LYS A 150 13.93 9.92 3.01
C LYS A 150 13.69 10.30 4.46
N GLU A 151 14.54 11.17 5.01
CA GLU A 151 14.35 11.70 6.37
C GLU A 151 13.13 12.64 6.47
N GLN A 152 12.62 13.13 5.34
CA GLN A 152 11.43 13.97 5.22
C GLN A 152 10.17 13.20 4.80
N ASN A 153 10.09 11.91 5.14
CA ASN A 153 8.96 11.02 4.86
C ASN A 153 8.68 10.79 3.36
N VAL A 154 9.72 10.66 2.54
CA VAL A 154 9.57 10.28 1.13
C VAL A 154 10.01 8.83 0.91
N ILE A 155 9.14 8.06 0.28
CA ILE A 155 9.37 6.67 -0.14
C ILE A 155 9.79 6.68 -1.61
N PHE A 156 10.88 5.99 -1.91
CA PHE A 156 11.43 5.93 -3.26
C PHE A 156 11.36 4.53 -3.84
N SER A 157 11.03 4.45 -5.13
CA SER A 157 11.18 3.26 -5.96
C SER A 157 11.88 3.59 -7.27
N PHE A 158 12.70 2.67 -7.75
CA PHE A 158 13.43 2.77 -9.01
C PHE A 158 13.11 1.55 -9.88
N ILE A 159 12.61 1.81 -11.08
CA ILE A 159 12.17 0.80 -12.04
C ILE A 159 13.03 0.92 -13.29
N GLY A 160 13.74 -0.13 -13.64
CA GLY A 160 14.68 -0.12 -14.75
C GLY A 160 14.49 -1.25 -15.74
N ALA A 161 14.69 -0.96 -17.05
CA ALA A 161 14.86 -1.95 -18.09
C ALA A 161 16.22 -1.77 -18.78
N ASN A 162 16.75 -2.83 -19.38
CA ASN A 162 18.05 -2.80 -20.11
C ASN A 162 19.24 -2.31 -19.25
N ILE A 163 19.06 -2.20 -17.95
CA ILE A 163 20.06 -1.81 -16.94
C ILE A 163 19.94 -2.75 -15.75
N ASP A 164 20.98 -2.85 -14.92
CA ASP A 164 20.85 -3.49 -13.61
C ASP A 164 20.16 -2.53 -12.64
N ALA A 165 18.82 -2.66 -12.54
CA ALA A 165 18.01 -1.77 -11.71
C ALA A 165 18.40 -1.82 -10.22
N ALA A 166 18.85 -2.99 -9.73
CA ALA A 166 19.25 -3.16 -8.33
C ALA A 166 20.58 -2.46 -8.05
N GLU A 167 21.58 -2.63 -8.90
CA GLU A 167 22.86 -1.97 -8.77
C GLU A 167 22.71 -0.44 -8.95
N TYR A 168 21.98 -0.03 -9.98
CA TYR A 168 21.78 1.39 -10.27
C TYR A 168 20.99 2.11 -9.19
N GLY A 169 19.85 1.55 -8.77
CA GLY A 169 19.05 2.09 -7.67
C GLY A 169 19.88 2.23 -6.39
N LYS A 170 20.64 1.20 -6.02
CA LYS A 170 21.55 1.26 -4.87
C LYS A 170 22.60 2.37 -5.01
N SER A 171 23.13 2.62 -6.20
CA SER A 171 24.13 3.67 -6.43
C SER A 171 23.58 5.07 -6.13
N ILE A 172 22.32 5.33 -6.45
CA ILE A 172 21.62 6.59 -6.13
C ILE A 172 20.92 6.57 -4.76
N GLY A 173 21.09 5.48 -3.99
CA GLY A 173 20.56 5.38 -2.63
C GLY A 173 19.16 4.80 -2.52
N ILE A 174 18.55 4.23 -3.57
CA ILE A 174 17.21 3.62 -3.56
C ILE A 174 17.31 2.11 -3.41
N GLY A 175 16.68 1.56 -2.35
CA GLY A 175 16.63 0.13 -2.08
C GLY A 175 15.44 -0.60 -2.75
N ASN A 176 14.36 0.10 -3.02
CA ASN A 176 13.19 -0.47 -3.69
C ASN A 176 13.41 -0.42 -5.20
N THR A 177 13.75 -1.55 -5.79
CA THR A 177 14.07 -1.64 -7.20
C THR A 177 13.24 -2.73 -7.88
N LEU A 178 12.80 -2.47 -9.11
CA LEU A 178 12.08 -3.41 -9.95
C LEU A 178 12.74 -3.46 -11.33
N GLN A 179 13.08 -4.65 -11.76
CA GLN A 179 13.60 -4.91 -13.12
C GLN A 179 12.45 -5.29 -14.03
N PHE A 180 12.40 -4.72 -15.24
CA PHE A 180 11.42 -5.13 -16.24
C PHE A 180 12.05 -5.36 -17.62
N SER A 181 11.33 -6.07 -18.51
CA SER A 181 11.71 -6.23 -19.91
C SER A 181 11.10 -5.10 -20.75
N ALA A 182 11.91 -4.42 -21.57
CA ALA A 182 11.44 -3.32 -22.44
C ALA A 182 10.63 -3.86 -23.64
N ASN A 183 9.53 -4.55 -23.35
CA ASN A 183 8.52 -5.01 -24.31
C ASN A 183 7.13 -4.82 -23.70
N GLU A 184 6.09 -5.03 -24.50
CA GLU A 184 4.70 -4.78 -24.10
C GLU A 184 4.25 -5.55 -22.85
N GLU A 185 4.67 -6.82 -22.73
CA GLU A 185 4.32 -7.66 -21.59
C GLU A 185 5.06 -7.23 -20.34
N GLY A 186 6.37 -7.04 -20.42
CA GLY A 186 7.19 -6.61 -19.28
C GLY A 186 6.79 -5.24 -18.74
N VAL A 187 6.43 -4.28 -19.62
CA VAL A 187 5.91 -2.97 -19.17
C VAL A 187 4.55 -3.12 -18.47
N ARG A 188 3.68 -3.99 -18.96
CA ARG A 188 2.38 -4.27 -18.33
C ARG A 188 2.54 -4.88 -16.94
N GLU A 189 3.40 -5.91 -16.83
CA GLU A 189 3.71 -6.56 -15.54
C GLU A 189 4.34 -5.57 -14.54
N MET A 190 5.26 -4.74 -15.00
CA MET A 190 5.89 -3.69 -14.19
C MET A 190 4.85 -2.72 -13.59
N TRP A 191 3.96 -2.18 -14.41
CA TRP A 191 2.91 -1.29 -13.92
C TRP A 191 1.94 -1.99 -12.98
N GLN A 192 1.63 -3.27 -13.22
CA GLN A 192 0.81 -4.06 -12.31
C GLN A 192 1.48 -4.19 -10.93
N GLU A 193 2.77 -4.54 -10.89
CA GLU A 193 3.50 -4.68 -9.62
C GLU A 193 3.62 -3.34 -8.88
N GLU A 194 3.88 -2.25 -9.60
CA GLU A 194 3.93 -0.91 -9.00
C GLU A 194 2.58 -0.52 -8.38
N ARG A 195 1.46 -0.79 -9.06
CA ARG A 195 0.11 -0.52 -8.52
C ARG A 195 -0.19 -1.35 -7.29
N GLN A 196 0.12 -2.64 -7.33
CA GLN A 196 -0.08 -3.53 -6.17
C GLN A 196 0.74 -3.07 -4.97
N SER A 197 1.99 -2.65 -5.20
CA SER A 197 2.87 -2.13 -4.15
C SER A 197 2.36 -0.83 -3.55
N LYS A 198 1.86 0.09 -4.38
CA LYS A 198 1.21 1.32 -3.90
C LYS A 198 -0.02 1.03 -3.03
N LEU A 199 -0.87 0.08 -3.44
CA LEU A 199 -2.04 -0.33 -2.66
C LEU A 199 -1.64 -0.94 -1.30
N ARG A 200 -0.67 -1.86 -1.28
CA ARG A 200 -0.13 -2.44 -0.04
C ARG A 200 0.38 -1.36 0.90
N SER A 201 1.22 -0.47 0.39
CA SER A 201 1.83 0.61 1.16
C SER A 201 0.78 1.59 1.70
N SER A 202 -0.20 1.99 0.88
CA SER A 202 -1.30 2.87 1.30
C SER A 202 -2.17 2.25 2.41
N ARG A 203 -2.52 0.97 2.29
CA ARG A 203 -3.29 0.25 3.31
C ARG A 203 -2.52 0.18 4.63
N ARG A 204 -1.23 -0.10 4.57
CA ARG A 204 -0.34 -0.09 5.72
C ARG A 204 -0.21 1.30 6.35
N MET A 205 -0.06 2.34 5.53
CA MET A 205 -0.05 3.73 5.99
C MET A 205 -1.34 4.09 6.74
N SER A 206 -2.50 3.72 6.20
CA SER A 206 -3.80 3.94 6.85
C SER A 206 -3.88 3.28 8.22
N PHE A 207 -3.34 2.08 8.36
CA PHE A 207 -3.23 1.40 9.65
C PHE A 207 -2.34 2.18 10.63
N CYS A 208 -1.16 2.66 10.18
CA CYS A 208 -0.27 3.47 11.01
C CYS A 208 -0.93 4.79 11.46
N ILE A 209 -1.69 5.46 10.58
CA ILE A 209 -2.42 6.69 10.91
C ILE A 209 -3.47 6.44 11.99
N LYS A 210 -4.28 5.38 11.86
CA LYS A 210 -5.34 5.04 12.82
C LYS A 210 -4.77 4.64 14.18
N GLY A 211 -3.66 3.91 14.22
CA GLY A 211 -2.98 3.50 15.44
C GLY A 211 -2.24 4.64 16.18
N SER A 212 -2.06 5.79 15.53
CA SER A 212 -1.20 6.89 15.99
C SER A 212 -1.99 8.09 16.52
N VAL A 213 -2.95 7.89 17.39
CA VAL A 213 -3.72 9.05 17.97
C VAL A 213 -2.83 10.07 18.70
N SER A 214 -1.51 9.86 18.85
CA SER A 214 -0.65 10.74 19.65
C SER A 214 0.84 10.88 19.30
N SER A 215 1.41 10.30 18.21
CA SER A 215 2.84 10.49 17.94
C SER A 215 3.23 10.39 16.45
N GLU A 216 4.24 11.19 16.02
CA GLU A 216 4.85 11.15 14.69
C GLU A 216 5.72 9.90 14.47
N ALA A 217 6.12 9.22 15.53
CA ALA A 217 7.03 8.08 15.52
C ALA A 217 6.58 6.87 14.66
N PRO A 218 5.28 6.47 14.64
CA PRO A 218 4.83 5.38 13.78
C PRO A 218 4.98 5.68 12.28
N MET A 219 4.80 6.93 11.85
CA MET A 219 4.90 7.32 10.44
C MET A 219 6.35 7.32 9.95
N THR A 220 7.27 7.83 10.75
CA THR A 220 8.71 7.77 10.43
C THR A 220 9.19 6.33 10.35
N SER A 221 8.79 5.47 11.27
CA SER A 221 9.11 4.04 11.23
C SER A 221 8.55 3.36 9.99
N PHE A 222 7.31 3.67 9.60
CA PHE A 222 6.69 3.19 8.37
C PHE A 222 7.52 3.55 7.14
N VAL A 223 7.88 4.84 6.98
CA VAL A 223 8.65 5.31 5.82
C VAL A 223 10.05 4.69 5.77
N GLN A 224 10.73 4.56 6.92
CA GLN A 224 12.03 3.90 7.00
C GLN A 224 11.94 2.42 6.58
N GLU A 225 10.92 1.71 7.03
CA GLU A 225 10.69 0.32 6.65
C GLU A 225 10.35 0.19 5.17
N GLU A 226 9.46 1.03 4.61
CA GLU A 226 9.16 1.05 3.18
C GLU A 226 10.43 1.30 2.33
N ASN A 227 11.34 2.19 2.77
CA ASN A 227 12.59 2.46 2.07
C ASN A 227 13.67 1.37 2.23
N SER A 228 13.47 0.38 3.11
CA SER A 228 14.45 -0.69 3.36
C SER A 228 14.52 -1.77 2.28
N GLY A 229 13.71 -1.67 1.21
CA GLY A 229 13.60 -2.65 0.14
C GLY A 229 12.35 -3.53 0.25
N SER A 230 11.42 -3.21 1.15
CA SER A 230 10.21 -3.99 1.38
C SER A 230 9.02 -3.58 0.49
N TYR A 231 9.09 -2.43 -0.18
CA TYR A 231 7.99 -1.86 -0.96
C TYR A 231 7.42 -2.82 -2.02
N TYR A 232 8.27 -3.58 -2.71
CA TYR A 232 7.84 -4.58 -3.70
C TYR A 232 7.59 -5.97 -3.10
N GLN A 233 7.86 -6.17 -1.81
CA GLN A 233 7.69 -7.48 -1.19
C GLN A 233 6.23 -7.71 -0.77
N LYS A 234 5.66 -8.83 -1.21
CA LYS A 234 4.38 -9.31 -0.72
C LYS A 234 4.54 -9.88 0.69
N TYR A 235 3.52 -9.67 1.51
CA TYR A 235 3.47 -10.34 2.81
C TYR A 235 3.30 -11.84 2.65
N HIS A 236 4.14 -12.60 3.31
CA HIS A 236 3.95 -14.03 3.43
C HIS A 236 2.98 -14.33 4.57
N ILE A 237 1.76 -14.69 4.21
CA ILE A 237 0.68 -15.06 5.13
C ILE A 237 0.14 -16.41 4.69
N ASP A 238 0.12 -17.39 5.59
CA ASP A 238 -0.45 -18.69 5.28
C ASP A 238 -1.97 -18.60 5.12
N ALA A 239 -2.49 -19.28 4.11
CA ALA A 239 -3.93 -19.34 3.88
C ALA A 239 -4.62 -20.33 4.83
N ALA A 240 -5.78 -19.93 5.35
CA ALA A 240 -6.72 -20.84 5.97
C ALA A 240 -7.49 -21.61 4.88
N PRO A 241 -7.89 -22.87 5.11
CA PRO A 241 -8.76 -23.59 4.20
C PRO A 241 -10.10 -22.85 3.98
N ASP A 242 -10.61 -22.84 2.75
CA ASP A 242 -11.92 -22.22 2.44
C ASP A 242 -13.08 -22.83 3.24
N THR A 243 -12.98 -24.12 3.54
CA THR A 243 -13.95 -24.85 4.35
C THR A 243 -13.22 -25.60 5.46
N ILE A 244 -13.55 -25.27 6.72
CA ILE A 244 -12.96 -25.88 7.91
C ILE A 244 -14.01 -26.78 8.56
N THR A 245 -13.89 -28.09 8.35
CA THR A 245 -14.82 -29.08 8.89
C THR A 245 -14.25 -29.90 10.05
N SER A 246 -12.93 -29.89 10.24
CA SER A 246 -12.23 -30.56 11.33
C SER A 246 -11.00 -29.76 11.72
N LEU A 247 -10.53 -29.95 12.95
CA LEU A 247 -9.37 -29.29 13.50
C LEU A 247 -8.37 -30.33 14.04
N ARG A 248 -7.08 -30.02 13.89
CA ARG A 248 -6.03 -30.74 14.63
C ARG A 248 -6.04 -30.31 16.09
N PRO A 249 -5.40 -31.04 16.99
CA PRO A 249 -5.42 -30.72 18.44
C PRO A 249 -4.90 -29.32 18.79
N ASN A 250 -4.00 -28.76 17.96
CA ASN A 250 -3.42 -27.43 18.14
C ASN A 250 -4.06 -26.34 17.26
N GLU A 251 -5.09 -26.67 16.49
CA GLU A 251 -5.79 -25.71 15.65
C GLU A 251 -6.98 -25.11 16.37
N VAL A 252 -7.22 -23.82 16.13
CA VAL A 252 -8.31 -23.04 16.71
C VAL A 252 -9.11 -22.41 15.58
N PHE A 253 -10.41 -22.60 15.56
CA PHE A 253 -11.34 -22.03 14.60
C PHE A 253 -11.71 -20.61 15.01
N VAL A 254 -11.34 -19.60 14.23
CA VAL A 254 -11.63 -18.20 14.52
C VAL A 254 -12.85 -17.75 13.73
N PHE A 255 -13.88 -17.28 14.45
CA PHE A 255 -15.17 -16.95 13.85
C PHE A 255 -15.74 -15.60 14.33
N GLY A 256 -16.57 -14.99 13.47
CA GLY A 256 -17.31 -13.78 13.81
C GLY A 256 -18.49 -14.08 14.72
N SER A 257 -18.57 -13.35 15.84
CA SER A 257 -19.63 -13.41 16.84
C SER A 257 -20.44 -12.10 16.86
N ASN A 258 -21.46 -12.04 17.71
CA ASN A 258 -22.14 -10.81 18.10
C ASN A 258 -21.84 -10.44 19.54
N LYS A 259 -22.21 -9.22 19.96
CA LYS A 259 -21.94 -8.69 21.32
C LYS A 259 -22.61 -9.50 22.44
N GLN A 260 -23.65 -10.29 22.14
CA GLN A 260 -24.36 -11.11 23.11
C GLN A 260 -23.83 -12.56 23.15
N GLY A 261 -22.93 -12.93 22.25
CA GLY A 261 -22.44 -14.32 22.13
C GLY A 261 -23.50 -15.31 21.67
N LEU A 262 -24.48 -14.83 20.88
CA LEU A 262 -25.52 -15.68 20.29
C LEU A 262 -25.01 -16.33 19.00
N HIS A 263 -24.65 -17.57 19.08
CA HIS A 263 -24.01 -18.32 17.97
C HIS A 263 -25.07 -19.05 17.10
N ASN A 264 -26.04 -18.30 16.55
CA ASN A 264 -27.24 -18.87 15.91
C ASN A 264 -27.08 -19.12 14.39
N GLY A 265 -25.99 -18.73 13.74
CA GLY A 265 -25.86 -18.88 12.29
C GLY A 265 -24.42 -18.92 11.78
N GLY A 266 -24.24 -19.41 10.55
CA GLY A 266 -22.97 -19.45 9.85
C GLY A 266 -21.83 -20.13 10.62
N ALA A 267 -20.65 -19.52 10.57
CA ALA A 267 -19.45 -20.03 11.25
C ALA A 267 -19.62 -20.12 12.78
N ALA A 268 -20.40 -19.21 13.38
CA ALA A 268 -20.68 -19.23 14.83
C ALA A 268 -21.49 -20.45 15.25
N ALA A 269 -22.56 -20.78 14.52
CA ALA A 269 -23.34 -21.99 14.79
C ALA A 269 -22.53 -23.25 14.55
N TYR A 270 -21.67 -23.26 13.55
CA TYR A 270 -20.77 -24.39 13.30
C TYR A 270 -19.76 -24.57 14.43
N ALA A 271 -19.16 -23.50 14.94
CA ALA A 271 -18.26 -23.51 16.08
C ALA A 271 -18.95 -24.03 17.35
N LEU A 272 -20.21 -23.61 17.58
CA LEU A 272 -21.02 -24.08 18.70
C LEU A 272 -21.25 -25.60 18.63
N ALA A 273 -21.57 -26.12 17.44
CA ALA A 273 -21.92 -27.52 17.24
C ALA A 273 -20.68 -28.44 17.26
N HIS A 274 -19.50 -27.98 16.81
CA HIS A 274 -18.37 -28.87 16.50
C HIS A 274 -17.08 -28.54 17.23
N PHE A 275 -16.86 -27.29 17.66
CA PHE A 275 -15.57 -26.83 18.15
C PHE A 275 -15.62 -26.27 19.58
N GLY A 276 -16.75 -26.44 20.27
CA GLY A 276 -16.87 -26.11 21.69
C GLY A 276 -17.07 -24.63 21.99
N ALA A 277 -17.58 -23.85 21.02
CA ALA A 277 -18.02 -22.49 21.29
C ALA A 277 -19.17 -22.50 22.30
N VAL A 278 -19.31 -21.41 23.08
CA VAL A 278 -20.22 -21.33 24.24
C VAL A 278 -21.22 -20.21 24.02
N MET A 279 -22.53 -20.52 24.13
CA MET A 279 -23.60 -19.51 24.09
C MET A 279 -23.42 -18.50 25.22
N GLY A 280 -23.55 -17.21 24.88
CA GLY A 280 -23.37 -16.11 25.82
C GLY A 280 -21.93 -15.62 25.95
N GLN A 281 -20.94 -16.31 25.35
CA GLN A 281 -19.56 -15.85 25.33
C GLN A 281 -19.26 -15.18 23.98
N ALA A 282 -19.28 -13.84 23.98
CA ALA A 282 -19.15 -13.04 22.77
C ALA A 282 -17.73 -13.01 22.18
N GLU A 283 -16.70 -13.16 23.02
CA GLU A 283 -15.30 -12.96 22.62
C GLU A 283 -14.36 -13.96 23.31
N GLY A 284 -13.23 -14.27 22.69
CA GLY A 284 -12.15 -15.05 23.27
C GLY A 284 -12.23 -16.54 22.98
N LEU A 285 -11.26 -17.28 23.55
CA LEU A 285 -11.14 -18.73 23.38
C LEU A 285 -12.25 -19.47 24.12
N GLN A 286 -12.84 -20.45 23.42
CA GLN A 286 -13.92 -21.32 23.94
C GLN A 286 -13.80 -22.68 23.25
N GLY A 287 -13.34 -23.72 23.99
CA GLY A 287 -12.98 -24.99 23.39
C GLY A 287 -11.85 -24.88 22.38
N GLN A 288 -12.06 -25.36 21.15
CA GLN A 288 -11.16 -25.16 20.00
C GLN A 288 -11.66 -24.05 19.07
N ALA A 289 -12.41 -23.07 19.60
CA ALA A 289 -12.88 -21.93 18.83
C ALA A 289 -12.52 -20.61 19.51
N TYR A 290 -12.32 -19.56 18.73
CA TYR A 290 -12.09 -18.20 19.21
C TYR A 290 -13.10 -17.25 18.56
N ALA A 291 -13.88 -16.57 19.39
CA ALA A 291 -14.92 -15.65 18.95
C ALA A 291 -14.39 -14.21 18.83
N ILE A 292 -14.73 -13.51 17.76
CA ILE A 292 -14.45 -12.09 17.55
C ILE A 292 -15.77 -11.36 17.27
N PRO A 293 -16.22 -10.41 18.11
CA PRO A 293 -17.44 -9.65 17.87
C PRO A 293 -17.33 -8.82 16.58
N THR A 294 -18.22 -9.10 15.62
CA THR A 294 -18.32 -8.39 14.34
C THR A 294 -19.74 -7.96 14.04
N SER A 295 -20.74 -8.77 14.42
CA SER A 295 -22.16 -8.41 14.30
C SER A 295 -22.57 -7.52 15.48
N ASP A 296 -23.40 -6.51 15.20
CA ASP A 296 -23.82 -5.49 16.18
C ASP A 296 -22.65 -4.69 16.80
N ALA A 297 -21.46 -4.77 16.15
CA ALA A 297 -20.27 -4.01 16.51
C ALA A 297 -19.97 -2.95 15.42
N THR A 298 -19.48 -1.81 15.82
CA THR A 298 -18.89 -0.83 14.90
C THR A 298 -17.56 -1.37 14.37
N LEU A 299 -17.08 -0.82 13.26
CA LEU A 299 -15.77 -1.21 12.72
C LEU A 299 -14.65 -0.98 13.75
N ALA A 300 -14.69 0.13 14.51
CA ALA A 300 -13.72 0.42 15.57
C ALA A 300 -13.77 -0.60 16.73
N GLU A 301 -14.93 -1.10 17.10
CA GLU A 301 -15.07 -2.15 18.13
C GLU A 301 -14.56 -3.50 17.59
N THR A 302 -14.81 -3.77 16.31
CA THR A 302 -14.26 -4.96 15.63
C THR A 302 -12.73 -4.91 15.56
N GLU A 303 -12.17 -3.75 15.21
CA GLU A 303 -10.72 -3.51 15.20
C GLU A 303 -10.09 -3.83 16.57
N GLN A 304 -10.63 -3.27 17.65
CA GLN A 304 -10.17 -3.56 19.01
C GLN A 304 -10.25 -5.05 19.37
N ALA A 305 -11.30 -5.74 18.92
CA ALA A 305 -11.45 -7.17 19.16
C ALA A 305 -10.42 -8.01 18.36
N VAL A 306 -10.13 -7.60 17.13
CA VAL A 306 -9.06 -8.20 16.30
C VAL A 306 -7.69 -7.97 16.93
N ASP A 307 -7.42 -6.77 17.45
CA ASP A 307 -6.15 -6.47 18.16
C ASP A 307 -5.96 -7.39 19.38
N ARG A 308 -7.01 -7.57 20.18
CA ARG A 308 -6.98 -8.48 21.32
C ARG A 308 -6.76 -9.95 20.88
N PHE A 309 -7.38 -10.36 19.78
CA PHE A 309 -7.15 -11.67 19.17
C PHE A 309 -5.68 -11.85 18.74
N ILE A 310 -5.12 -10.88 18.03
CA ILE A 310 -3.73 -10.93 17.56
C ILE A 310 -2.76 -10.99 18.76
N ALA A 311 -3.00 -10.18 19.79
CA ALA A 311 -2.22 -10.22 21.02
C ALA A 311 -2.30 -11.59 21.71
N TYR A 312 -3.50 -12.19 21.75
CA TYR A 312 -3.71 -13.54 22.26
C TYR A 312 -2.93 -14.59 21.45
N ALA A 313 -3.06 -14.57 20.13
CA ALA A 313 -2.38 -15.51 19.24
C ALA A 313 -0.86 -15.46 19.37
N ARG A 314 -0.29 -14.25 19.49
CA ARG A 314 1.17 -14.05 19.71
C ARG A 314 1.65 -14.67 21.04
N GLN A 315 0.81 -14.68 22.06
CA GLN A 315 1.12 -15.31 23.37
C GLN A 315 0.97 -16.84 23.34
N HIS A 316 0.35 -17.38 22.28
CA HIS A 316 0.09 -18.82 22.12
C HIS A 316 0.68 -19.39 20.82
N PRO A 317 2.02 -19.30 20.63
CA PRO A 317 2.66 -19.69 19.36
C PRO A 317 2.56 -21.18 19.05
N GLN A 318 2.21 -22.02 20.04
CA GLN A 318 1.98 -23.46 19.88
C GLN A 318 0.61 -23.78 19.24
N GLN A 319 -0.32 -22.82 19.18
CA GLN A 319 -1.63 -22.97 18.54
C GLN A 319 -1.59 -22.35 17.14
N THR A 320 -2.37 -22.91 16.22
CA THR A 320 -2.58 -22.37 14.88
C THR A 320 -4.01 -21.86 14.74
N PHE A 321 -4.18 -20.61 14.45
CA PHE A 321 -5.48 -19.94 14.37
C PHE A 321 -5.94 -19.88 12.91
N LEU A 322 -7.04 -20.59 12.60
CA LEU A 322 -7.64 -20.61 11.26
C LEU A 322 -8.78 -19.59 11.20
N VAL A 323 -8.51 -18.43 10.63
CA VAL A 323 -9.48 -17.33 10.56
C VAL A 323 -10.47 -17.55 9.42
N THR A 324 -11.77 -17.46 9.71
CA THR A 324 -12.82 -17.45 8.70
C THR A 324 -13.02 -16.03 8.16
N LYS A 325 -13.85 -15.84 7.11
CA LYS A 325 -14.22 -14.50 6.61
C LYS A 325 -15.12 -13.76 7.61
N ILE A 326 -14.57 -13.48 8.79
CA ILE A 326 -15.30 -12.79 9.88
C ILE A 326 -15.85 -11.45 9.38
N GLY A 327 -17.03 -11.07 9.84
CA GLY A 327 -17.67 -9.81 9.46
C GLY A 327 -18.27 -9.79 8.04
N CYS A 328 -17.74 -10.57 7.08
CA CYS A 328 -18.14 -10.51 5.67
C CYS A 328 -19.42 -11.29 5.32
N GLY A 329 -20.18 -11.73 6.31
CA GLY A 329 -21.46 -12.42 6.13
C GLY A 329 -22.60 -11.60 6.73
N HIS A 330 -23.21 -12.12 7.78
CA HIS A 330 -24.38 -11.51 8.45
C HIS A 330 -24.10 -10.11 9.02
N ALA A 331 -22.86 -9.79 9.35
CA ALA A 331 -22.47 -8.48 9.85
C ALA A 331 -22.43 -7.40 8.77
N GLY A 332 -22.43 -7.79 7.48
CA GLY A 332 -22.52 -6.86 6.34
C GLY A 332 -21.26 -6.05 6.06
N LEU A 333 -20.11 -6.41 6.68
CA LEU A 333 -18.83 -5.79 6.40
C LEU A 333 -18.23 -6.35 5.10
N SER A 334 -17.51 -5.50 4.37
CA SER A 334 -16.77 -5.91 3.17
C SER A 334 -15.40 -6.51 3.53
N VAL A 335 -14.76 -7.16 2.56
CA VAL A 335 -13.35 -7.57 2.69
C VAL A 335 -12.45 -6.35 2.89
N SER A 336 -12.75 -5.23 2.24
CA SER A 336 -12.02 -3.97 2.37
C SER A 336 -12.14 -3.34 3.77
N ASP A 337 -13.19 -3.64 4.53
CA ASP A 337 -13.33 -3.18 5.91
C ASP A 337 -12.50 -4.05 6.89
N VAL A 338 -12.51 -5.36 6.69
CA VAL A 338 -12.00 -6.32 7.69
C VAL A 338 -10.56 -6.76 7.43
N ALA A 339 -10.18 -6.99 6.18
CA ALA A 339 -8.82 -7.45 5.86
C ALA A 339 -7.70 -6.53 6.35
N PRO A 340 -7.83 -5.17 6.29
CA PRO A 340 -6.80 -4.27 6.83
C PRO A 340 -6.52 -4.47 8.31
N LEU A 341 -7.50 -4.92 9.09
CA LEU A 341 -7.34 -5.17 10.53
C LEU A 341 -6.33 -6.30 10.82
N PHE A 342 -6.08 -7.14 9.82
CA PHE A 342 -5.12 -8.25 9.90
C PHE A 342 -3.73 -7.93 9.32
N ILE A 343 -3.46 -6.72 8.85
CA ILE A 343 -2.10 -6.34 8.40
C ILE A 343 -1.03 -6.65 9.48
N PRO A 344 -1.27 -6.44 10.80
CA PRO A 344 -0.30 -6.77 11.83
C PRO A 344 0.08 -8.25 11.94
N VAL A 345 -0.66 -9.16 11.30
CA VAL A 345 -0.30 -10.60 11.33
C VAL A 345 0.68 -11.02 10.23
N ALA A 346 1.11 -10.11 9.36
CA ALA A 346 2.02 -10.40 8.24
C ALA A 346 3.30 -11.16 8.65
N ASN A 347 3.67 -11.12 9.94
CA ASN A 347 4.82 -11.83 10.49
C ASN A 347 4.42 -12.87 11.57
N CYS A 348 3.14 -13.27 11.64
CA CYS A 348 2.66 -14.24 12.60
C CYS A 348 2.48 -15.61 11.94
N SER A 349 3.42 -16.52 12.12
CA SER A 349 3.41 -17.87 11.51
C SER A 349 2.27 -18.77 12.00
N ASN A 350 1.60 -18.40 13.10
CA ASN A 350 0.53 -19.19 13.71
C ASN A 350 -0.88 -18.66 13.43
N ILE A 351 -1.03 -17.64 12.59
CA ILE A 351 -2.34 -17.13 12.13
C ILE A 351 -2.46 -17.38 10.64
N ARG A 352 -3.52 -18.05 10.21
CA ARG A 352 -3.86 -18.30 8.82
C ARG A 352 -5.11 -17.51 8.45
N LEU A 353 -5.06 -16.77 7.35
CA LEU A 353 -6.15 -15.92 6.90
C LEU A 353 -6.91 -16.52 5.71
N PRO A 354 -8.18 -16.14 5.50
CA PRO A 354 -8.88 -16.41 4.25
C PRO A 354 -8.11 -15.86 3.06
N GLN A 355 -8.08 -16.58 1.92
CA GLN A 355 -7.37 -16.13 0.72
C GLN A 355 -7.77 -14.72 0.29
N ALA A 356 -9.07 -14.39 0.35
CA ALA A 356 -9.56 -13.05 0.01
C ALA A 356 -8.97 -11.92 0.89
N PHE A 357 -8.64 -12.20 2.17
CA PHE A 357 -7.98 -11.22 3.02
C PHE A 357 -6.52 -11.07 2.63
N ILE A 358 -5.84 -12.17 2.31
CA ILE A 358 -4.44 -12.18 1.85
C ILE A 358 -4.31 -11.40 0.53
N ASP A 359 -5.19 -11.68 -0.44
CA ASP A 359 -5.21 -11.01 -1.73
C ASP A 359 -5.43 -9.51 -1.55
N TYR A 360 -6.38 -9.13 -0.69
CA TYR A 360 -6.61 -7.72 -0.39
C TYR A 360 -5.36 -7.08 0.27
N ILE A 361 -4.80 -7.67 1.33
CA ILE A 361 -3.62 -7.16 2.05
C ILE A 361 -2.43 -7.00 1.10
N ASN A 362 -2.24 -7.93 0.17
CA ASN A 362 -1.15 -7.92 -0.82
C ASN A 362 -1.43 -7.04 -2.06
N GLY A 363 -2.60 -6.43 -2.17
CA GLY A 363 -2.96 -5.60 -3.31
C GLY A 363 -3.30 -6.40 -4.57
N ASP A 364 -3.54 -7.71 -4.45
CA ASP A 364 -3.82 -8.60 -5.58
C ASP A 364 -5.27 -8.47 -6.08
N CYS A 365 -6.17 -7.86 -5.30
CA CYS A 365 -7.52 -7.49 -5.72
C CYS A 365 -7.77 -5.99 -5.49
N LEU A 366 -8.41 -5.36 -6.45
CA LEU A 366 -9.06 -4.07 -6.25
C LEU A 366 -10.26 -4.31 -5.35
N ALA A 367 -10.58 -3.38 -4.45
CA ALA A 367 -11.82 -3.45 -3.68
C ALA A 367 -13.00 -3.52 -4.65
N ASP A 368 -13.92 -4.50 -4.44
CA ASP A 368 -15.18 -4.60 -5.18
C ASP A 368 -16.08 -3.40 -4.87
#